data_85cbc78d0fc8804e5e7f74f511541689
#
_entry.id   85cbc78d0fc8804e5e7f74f511541689
#
_cell.length_a   1.000
_cell.length_b   1.000
_cell.length_c   1.000
_cell.angle_alpha   90.00
_cell.angle_beta   90.00
_cell.angle_gamma   90.00
#
_symmetry.space_group_name_H-M   'P 1'
#
loop_
_entity.id
_entity.type
_entity.pdbx_description
1 polymer ?
#
loop_
_entity_poly.entity_id
_entity_poly.type
_entity_poly.pdbx_seq_one_letter_code
_entity_poly.pdbx_strand_id
1 'polypeptide(L)'
;MEEPKSKAKRGAKTAAAAQEDKITLLPLSELHDFPNHPFKVRDDEAMQETVESIRQYGVLVPAIVRPREDGGYEIIAGHRRRHGSELAGLSAMPCIVRRMDDDTATILMVDSNIQRENILPSERAQAYKMKLEAIRRKAGRPLPPPQGYQRLLCGHVPADLQRRHLPPHGKLLLQGRD
;
A
#
# COMPACT_ATOMS: atom_id res chain seq x y z
N MET A 1 -48.74 38.18 4.30
CA MET A 1 -48.34 36.98 5.07
C MET A 1 -47.43 36.18 4.16
N GLU A 2 -46.13 36.40 4.32
CA GLU A 2 -45.08 35.73 3.50
C GLU A 2 -44.49 34.57 4.30
N GLU A 3 -44.48 33.40 3.66
CA GLU A 3 -43.82 32.23 4.22
C GLU A 3 -42.31 32.28 3.95
N PRO A 4 -41.43 31.90 4.91
CA PRO A 4 -40.00 31.86 4.67
C PRO A 4 -39.60 30.53 4.03
N LYS A 5 -38.99 30.58 2.85
CA LYS A 5 -38.38 29.47 2.14
C LYS A 5 -37.19 28.89 2.93
N SER A 6 -37.35 27.69 3.48
CA SER A 6 -36.29 26.95 4.12
C SER A 6 -35.32 26.38 3.08
N LYS A 7 -34.05 26.81 3.11
CA LYS A 7 -32.95 26.27 2.34
C LYS A 7 -32.55 24.90 2.92
N ALA A 8 -32.93 23.83 2.24
CA ALA A 8 -32.45 22.49 2.52
C ALA A 8 -30.94 22.39 2.18
N LYS A 9 -30.08 22.28 3.18
CA LYS A 9 -28.69 21.88 3.06
C LYS A 9 -28.65 20.40 2.67
N ARG A 10 -28.31 20.14 1.42
CA ARG A 10 -27.93 18.79 0.95
C ARG A 10 -26.56 18.43 1.56
N GLY A 11 -26.59 17.79 2.72
CA GLY A 11 -25.48 17.02 3.23
C GLY A 11 -25.39 15.72 2.45
N ALA A 12 -24.45 15.60 1.51
CA ALA A 12 -24.09 14.33 0.92
C ALA A 12 -23.38 13.50 2.00
N LYS A 13 -24.15 12.74 2.76
CA LYS A 13 -23.64 11.60 3.53
C LYS A 13 -23.27 10.54 2.51
N THR A 14 -21.98 10.40 2.21
CA THR A 14 -21.43 9.17 1.65
C THR A 14 -21.66 8.07 2.68
N ALA A 15 -22.77 7.37 2.51
CA ALA A 15 -23.03 6.13 3.19
C ALA A 15 -22.02 5.11 2.64
N ALA A 16 -20.90 4.94 3.35
CA ALA A 16 -20.15 3.70 3.28
C ALA A 16 -21.11 2.63 3.77
N ALA A 17 -21.78 1.95 2.82
CA ALA A 17 -22.59 0.79 3.11
C ALA A 17 -21.69 -0.17 3.88
N ALA A 18 -22.04 -0.48 5.12
CA ALA A 18 -21.42 -1.53 5.89
C ALA A 18 -21.65 -2.84 5.12
N GLN A 19 -20.65 -3.22 4.31
CA GLN A 19 -20.67 -4.51 3.66
C GLN A 19 -20.43 -5.51 4.78
N GLU A 20 -21.43 -6.34 5.06
CA GLU A 20 -21.25 -7.45 5.97
C GLU A 20 -20.10 -8.32 5.45
N ASP A 21 -19.07 -8.48 6.27
CA ASP A 21 -17.86 -9.26 5.97
C ASP A 21 -18.19 -10.77 5.97
N LYS A 22 -18.93 -11.20 4.95
CA LYS A 22 -19.29 -12.60 4.78
C LYS A 22 -18.08 -13.40 4.31
N ILE A 23 -17.66 -14.36 5.13
CA ILE A 23 -16.60 -15.30 4.77
C ILE A 23 -17.17 -16.30 3.75
N THR A 24 -16.49 -16.41 2.61
CA THR A 24 -16.83 -17.32 1.52
C THR A 24 -15.61 -18.17 1.21
N LEU A 25 -15.79 -19.48 1.03
CA LEU A 25 -14.76 -20.38 0.51
C LEU A 25 -14.63 -20.16 -0.99
N LEU A 26 -13.45 -19.74 -1.44
CA LEU A 26 -13.14 -19.51 -2.86
C LEU A 26 -12.06 -20.48 -3.32
N PRO A 27 -12.19 -21.07 -4.53
CA PRO A 27 -11.15 -21.93 -5.10
C PRO A 27 -9.89 -21.12 -5.38
N LEU A 28 -8.72 -21.70 -5.11
CA LEU A 28 -7.42 -21.04 -5.32
C LEU A 28 -7.19 -20.68 -6.79
N SER A 29 -7.78 -21.44 -7.72
CA SER A 29 -7.70 -21.17 -9.17
C SER A 29 -8.37 -19.87 -9.61
N GLU A 30 -9.34 -19.35 -8.83
CA GLU A 30 -10.01 -18.08 -9.12
C GLU A 30 -9.35 -16.88 -8.44
N LEU A 31 -8.30 -17.12 -7.64
CA LEU A 31 -7.58 -16.09 -6.91
C LEU A 31 -6.39 -15.61 -7.70
N HIS A 32 -6.38 -14.35 -8.09
CA HIS A 32 -5.31 -13.70 -8.83
C HIS A 32 -4.54 -12.71 -7.97
N ASP A 33 -3.25 -12.54 -8.26
CA ASP A 33 -2.43 -11.58 -7.55
C ASP A 33 -2.77 -10.14 -7.94
N PHE A 34 -2.57 -9.23 -7.00
CA PHE A 34 -2.74 -7.79 -7.23
C PHE A 34 -1.71 -7.29 -8.25
N PRO A 35 -2.11 -6.52 -9.29
CA PRO A 35 -1.17 -5.99 -10.27
C PRO A 35 -0.10 -5.11 -9.59
N ASN A 36 1.15 -5.26 -10.02
CA ASN A 36 2.28 -4.49 -9.50
C ASN A 36 2.48 -4.57 -7.97
N HIS A 37 2.12 -5.72 -7.37
CA HIS A 37 2.29 -5.95 -5.94
C HIS A 37 3.77 -5.78 -5.54
N PRO A 38 4.12 -4.81 -4.67
CA PRO A 38 5.52 -4.48 -4.38
C PRO A 38 6.20 -5.50 -3.47
N PHE A 39 5.42 -6.26 -2.68
CA PHE A 39 5.93 -7.19 -1.69
C PHE A 39 6.00 -8.61 -2.25
N LYS A 40 7.19 -9.17 -2.33
CA LYS A 40 7.38 -10.55 -2.80
C LYS A 40 7.08 -11.56 -1.70
N VAL A 41 6.37 -12.62 -2.05
CA VAL A 41 6.24 -13.80 -1.19
C VAL A 41 7.57 -14.57 -1.31
N ARG A 42 8.16 -14.93 -0.18
CA ARG A 42 9.42 -15.69 -0.10
C ARG A 42 9.13 -17.04 0.54
N ASP A 43 9.80 -18.06 0.03
CA ASP A 43 9.79 -19.41 0.61
C ASP A 43 10.90 -19.50 1.67
N ASP A 44 10.66 -18.80 2.78
CA ASP A 44 11.50 -18.79 3.97
C ASP A 44 10.98 -19.78 5.04
N GLU A 45 11.74 -19.94 6.11
CA GLU A 45 11.35 -20.79 7.26
C GLU A 45 9.97 -20.40 7.81
N ALA A 46 9.69 -19.12 7.90
CA ALA A 46 8.38 -18.61 8.33
C ALA A 46 7.23 -18.97 7.35
N MET A 47 7.54 -19.24 6.07
CA MET A 47 6.57 -19.79 5.14
C MET A 47 6.31 -21.26 5.43
N GLN A 48 7.34 -22.04 5.74
CA GLN A 48 7.18 -23.45 6.11
C GLN A 48 6.34 -23.61 7.37
N GLU A 49 6.54 -22.79 8.39
CA GLU A 49 5.68 -22.74 9.57
C GLU A 49 4.22 -22.40 9.21
N THR A 50 4.03 -21.46 8.28
CA THR A 50 2.70 -21.09 7.79
C THR A 50 2.03 -22.28 7.09
N VAL A 51 2.76 -23.01 6.24
CA VAL A 51 2.25 -24.21 5.54
C VAL A 51 1.86 -25.30 6.53
N GLU A 52 2.71 -25.55 7.54
CA GLU A 52 2.45 -26.56 8.56
C GLU A 52 1.21 -26.21 9.38
N SER A 53 1.09 -24.95 9.81
CA SER A 53 -0.09 -24.44 10.48
C SER A 53 -1.37 -24.60 9.63
N ILE A 54 -1.27 -24.31 8.32
CA ILE A 54 -2.40 -24.47 7.40
C ILE A 54 -2.78 -25.95 7.22
N ARG A 55 -1.81 -26.86 7.18
CA ARG A 55 -2.08 -28.29 7.12
C ARG A 55 -2.81 -28.81 8.37
N GLN A 56 -2.41 -28.30 9.53
CA GLN A 56 -2.94 -28.76 10.81
C GLN A 56 -4.32 -28.14 11.13
N TYR A 57 -4.48 -26.84 10.91
CA TYR A 57 -5.65 -26.08 11.36
C TYR A 57 -6.48 -25.45 10.23
N GLY A 58 -6.02 -25.56 8.98
CA GLY A 58 -6.58 -24.80 7.89
C GLY A 58 -6.22 -23.31 7.93
N VAL A 59 -6.85 -22.53 7.06
CA VAL A 59 -6.64 -21.07 7.03
C VAL A 59 -7.57 -20.40 8.05
N LEU A 60 -7.02 -20.05 9.23
CA LEU A 60 -7.78 -19.46 10.34
C LEU A 60 -8.24 -18.03 10.08
N VAL A 61 -7.42 -17.22 9.39
CA VAL A 61 -7.73 -15.82 9.09
C VAL A 61 -8.06 -15.69 7.60
N PRO A 62 -9.26 -15.25 7.23
CA PRO A 62 -9.65 -15.13 5.82
C PRO A 62 -8.81 -14.10 5.07
N ALA A 63 -8.59 -14.32 3.77
CA ALA A 63 -8.00 -13.33 2.88
C ALA A 63 -9.03 -12.25 2.51
N ILE A 64 -8.57 -11.05 2.16
CA ILE A 64 -9.42 -10.00 1.61
C ILE A 64 -9.22 -9.98 0.10
N VAL A 65 -10.33 -10.11 -0.63
CA VAL A 65 -10.35 -10.16 -2.09
C VAL A 65 -11.39 -9.20 -2.65
N ARG A 66 -11.21 -8.78 -3.91
CA ARG A 66 -12.23 -8.06 -4.66
C ARG A 66 -12.58 -8.81 -5.95
N PRO A 67 -13.82 -8.72 -6.45
CA PRO A 67 -14.18 -9.28 -7.74
C PRO A 67 -13.48 -8.51 -8.87
N ARG A 68 -13.03 -9.23 -9.90
CA ARG A 68 -12.47 -8.67 -11.16
C ARG A 68 -13.56 -8.55 -12.21
N GLU A 69 -13.39 -7.61 -13.14
CA GLU A 69 -14.29 -7.46 -14.29
C GLU A 69 -14.16 -8.64 -15.27
N ASP A 70 -12.96 -9.19 -15.43
CA ASP A 70 -12.64 -10.34 -16.27
C ASP A 70 -13.02 -11.70 -15.67
N GLY A 71 -13.64 -11.71 -14.50
CA GLY A 71 -13.95 -12.90 -13.73
C GLY A 71 -12.87 -13.26 -12.70
N GLY A 72 -13.26 -14.10 -11.71
CA GLY A 72 -12.42 -14.42 -10.56
C GLY A 72 -12.26 -13.27 -9.57
N TYR A 73 -11.27 -13.40 -8.69
CA TYR A 73 -11.05 -12.47 -7.59
C TYR A 73 -9.59 -12.06 -7.52
N GLU A 74 -9.35 -10.83 -7.15
CA GLU A 74 -8.02 -10.27 -6.94
C GLU A 74 -7.73 -10.18 -5.44
N ILE A 75 -6.57 -10.67 -5.00
CA ILE A 75 -6.18 -10.70 -3.60
C ILE A 75 -5.61 -9.34 -3.21
N ILE A 76 -6.24 -8.70 -2.24
CA ILE A 76 -5.76 -7.43 -1.65
C ILE A 76 -4.87 -7.70 -0.44
N ALA A 77 -5.27 -8.65 0.43
CA ALA A 77 -4.49 -9.05 1.59
C ALA A 77 -4.59 -10.56 1.80
N GLY A 78 -3.44 -11.22 1.99
CA GLY A 78 -3.37 -12.65 2.26
C GLY A 78 -2.56 -13.46 1.25
N HIS A 79 -1.70 -12.85 0.45
CA HIS A 79 -0.83 -13.53 -0.53
C HIS A 79 -0.02 -14.69 0.07
N ARG A 80 0.55 -14.52 1.28
CA ARG A 80 1.28 -15.61 1.97
C ARG A 80 0.35 -16.78 2.32
N ARG A 81 -0.88 -16.51 2.73
CA ARG A 81 -1.87 -17.56 3.06
C ARG A 81 -2.32 -18.33 1.82
N ARG A 82 -2.52 -17.61 0.69
CA ARG A 82 -2.80 -18.26 -0.59
C ARG A 82 -1.65 -19.18 -0.97
N HIS A 83 -0.42 -18.67 -1.02
CA HIS A 83 0.76 -19.46 -1.37
C HIS A 83 0.97 -20.65 -0.42
N GLY A 84 0.83 -20.43 0.90
CA GLY A 84 0.86 -21.50 1.88
C GLY A 84 -0.24 -22.55 1.69
N SER A 85 -1.43 -22.13 1.25
CA SER A 85 -2.54 -23.04 0.93
C SER A 85 -2.26 -23.90 -0.30
N GLU A 86 -1.63 -23.31 -1.34
CA GLU A 86 -1.16 -24.03 -2.52
C GLU A 86 -0.12 -25.10 -2.15
N LEU A 87 0.88 -24.74 -1.34
CA LEU A 87 1.92 -25.65 -0.84
C LEU A 87 1.36 -26.71 0.12
N ALA A 88 0.31 -26.40 0.85
CA ALA A 88 -0.40 -27.35 1.72
C ALA A 88 -1.30 -28.30 0.95
N GLY A 89 -1.55 -28.06 -0.35
CA GLY A 89 -2.42 -28.89 -1.20
C GLY A 89 -3.91 -28.62 -1.04
N LEU A 90 -4.31 -27.46 -0.52
CA LEU A 90 -5.70 -27.07 -0.44
C LEU A 90 -6.24 -26.63 -1.81
N SER A 91 -7.50 -26.92 -2.11
CA SER A 91 -8.17 -26.48 -3.34
C SER A 91 -8.89 -25.13 -3.20
N ALA A 92 -9.22 -24.75 -1.97
CA ALA A 92 -9.96 -23.52 -1.66
C ALA A 92 -9.50 -22.91 -0.34
N MET A 93 -9.74 -21.60 -0.16
CA MET A 93 -9.44 -20.89 1.09
C MET A 93 -10.57 -19.93 1.48
N PRO A 94 -10.72 -19.62 2.78
CA PRO A 94 -11.71 -18.65 3.24
C PRO A 94 -11.28 -17.23 2.83
N CYS A 95 -12.20 -16.48 2.23
CA CYS A 95 -12.00 -15.12 1.76
C CYS A 95 -13.17 -14.22 2.16
N ILE A 96 -12.90 -12.95 2.38
CA ILE A 96 -13.88 -11.89 2.52
C ILE A 96 -13.91 -11.11 1.20
N VAL A 97 -15.05 -11.14 0.53
CA VAL A 97 -15.24 -10.46 -0.75
C VAL A 97 -15.69 -9.02 -0.49
N ARG A 98 -14.86 -8.04 -0.85
CA ARG A 98 -15.19 -6.61 -0.76
C ARG A 98 -15.11 -5.96 -2.12
N ARG A 99 -16.16 -5.23 -2.51
CA ARG A 99 -16.12 -4.38 -3.70
C ARG A 99 -15.46 -3.05 -3.36
N MET A 100 -14.40 -2.71 -4.09
CA MET A 100 -13.67 -1.46 -3.89
C MET A 100 -12.99 -1.02 -5.19
N ASP A 101 -12.79 0.28 -5.31
CA ASP A 101 -12.03 0.91 -6.39
C ASP A 101 -10.52 0.60 -6.29
N ASP A 102 -9.78 0.77 -7.38
CA ASP A 102 -8.35 0.47 -7.47
C ASP A 102 -7.51 1.25 -6.46
N ASP A 103 -7.86 2.51 -6.21
CA ASP A 103 -7.11 3.34 -5.26
C ASP A 103 -7.34 2.88 -3.83
N THR A 104 -8.56 2.49 -3.47
CA THR A 104 -8.86 1.92 -2.15
C THR A 104 -8.17 0.56 -1.98
N ALA A 105 -8.20 -0.28 -3.01
CA ALA A 105 -7.52 -1.57 -3.00
C ALA A 105 -6.00 -1.41 -2.83
N THR A 106 -5.39 -0.46 -3.55
CA THR A 106 -3.95 -0.14 -3.40
C THR A 106 -3.60 0.32 -2.00
N ILE A 107 -4.39 1.23 -1.42
CA ILE A 107 -4.16 1.74 -0.06
C ILE A 107 -4.26 0.59 0.95
N LEU A 108 -5.32 -0.22 0.87
CA LEU A 108 -5.53 -1.35 1.79
C LEU A 108 -4.42 -2.40 1.66
N MET A 109 -3.99 -2.73 0.43
CA MET A 109 -2.89 -3.66 0.17
C MET A 109 -1.59 -3.17 0.81
N VAL A 110 -1.25 -1.89 0.65
CA VAL A 110 -0.04 -1.33 1.27
C VAL A 110 -0.16 -1.34 2.79
N ASP A 111 -1.29 -0.89 3.36
CA ASP A 111 -1.47 -0.82 4.81
C ASP A 111 -1.42 -2.19 5.49
N SER A 112 -1.96 -3.22 4.84
CA SER A 112 -1.92 -4.59 5.36
C SER A 112 -0.53 -5.22 5.36
N ASN A 113 0.42 -4.70 4.59
CA ASN A 113 1.76 -5.25 4.45
C ASN A 113 2.85 -4.40 5.10
N ILE A 114 2.67 -3.07 5.23
CA ILE A 114 3.73 -2.14 5.66
C ILE A 114 4.19 -2.34 7.11
N GLN A 115 3.37 -3.01 7.92
CA GLN A 115 3.67 -3.33 9.33
C GLN A 115 4.55 -4.56 9.51
N ARG A 116 4.91 -5.24 8.40
CA ARG A 116 5.83 -6.40 8.47
C ARG A 116 7.24 -5.94 8.79
N GLU A 117 7.92 -6.67 9.66
CA GLU A 117 9.29 -6.35 10.09
C GLU A 117 10.33 -6.50 8.97
N ASN A 118 10.17 -7.52 8.11
CA ASN A 118 11.15 -7.92 7.10
C ASN A 118 10.84 -7.40 5.69
N ILE A 119 10.54 -6.09 5.56
CA ILE A 119 10.33 -5.45 4.26
C ILE A 119 11.62 -4.79 3.79
N LEU A 120 12.05 -5.07 2.56
CA LEU A 120 13.20 -4.38 1.98
C LEU A 120 12.94 -2.87 1.88
N PRO A 121 13.96 -2.02 2.09
CA PRO A 121 13.82 -0.56 1.93
C PRO A 121 13.26 -0.15 0.57
N SER A 122 13.66 -0.86 -0.51
CA SER A 122 13.15 -0.65 -1.87
C SER A 122 11.66 -0.99 -2.01
N GLU A 123 11.21 -2.13 -1.46
CA GLU A 123 9.79 -2.52 -1.45
C GLU A 123 8.96 -1.52 -0.65
N ARG A 124 9.47 -1.08 0.51
CA ARG A 124 8.83 -0.06 1.35
C ARG A 124 8.69 1.27 0.63
N ALA A 125 9.75 1.74 -0.06
CA ALA A 125 9.72 2.97 -0.84
C ALA A 125 8.70 2.90 -1.98
N GLN A 126 8.67 1.77 -2.72
CA GLN A 126 7.69 1.54 -3.79
C GLN A 126 6.26 1.51 -3.24
N ALA A 127 6.02 0.83 -2.13
CA ALA A 127 4.71 0.76 -1.48
C ALA A 127 4.19 2.14 -1.06
N TYR A 128 5.04 2.96 -0.42
CA TYR A 128 4.67 4.34 -0.07
C TYR A 128 4.39 5.21 -1.29
N LYS A 129 5.17 5.05 -2.37
CA LYS A 129 4.91 5.75 -3.63
C LYS A 129 3.53 5.38 -4.18
N MET A 130 3.20 4.10 -4.29
CA MET A 130 1.90 3.61 -4.76
C MET A 130 0.75 4.13 -3.90
N LYS A 131 0.88 4.08 -2.57
CA LYS A 131 -0.12 4.61 -1.64
C LYS A 131 -0.32 6.12 -1.81
N LEU A 132 0.77 6.89 -1.93
CA LEU A 132 0.68 8.34 -2.11
C LEU A 132 0.01 8.70 -3.44
N GLU A 133 0.30 7.98 -4.52
CA GLU A 133 -0.34 8.16 -5.82
C GLU A 133 -1.84 7.85 -5.77
N ALA A 134 -2.23 6.75 -5.10
CA ALA A 134 -3.63 6.39 -4.91
C ALA A 134 -4.39 7.45 -4.08
N ILE A 135 -3.81 7.94 -3.00
CA ILE A 135 -4.41 9.02 -2.18
C ILE A 135 -4.57 10.30 -3.00
N ARG A 136 -3.58 10.67 -3.83
CA ARG A 136 -3.64 11.86 -4.68
C ARG A 136 -4.74 11.76 -5.73
N ARG A 137 -4.87 10.61 -6.42
CA ARG A 137 -5.96 10.36 -7.38
C ARG A 137 -7.31 10.47 -6.69
N LYS A 138 -7.47 9.86 -5.54
CA LYS A 138 -8.69 9.90 -4.74
C LYS A 138 -9.07 11.31 -4.27
N ALA A 139 -8.06 12.14 -3.98
CA ALA A 139 -8.27 13.55 -3.62
C ALA A 139 -8.53 14.47 -4.82
N GLY A 140 -8.62 13.94 -6.06
CA GLY A 140 -8.85 14.72 -7.27
C GLY A 140 -7.71 15.65 -7.66
N ARG A 141 -6.49 15.46 -7.09
CA ARG A 141 -5.30 16.25 -7.46
C ARG A 141 -4.56 15.54 -8.59
N PRO A 142 -4.35 16.23 -9.76
CA PRO A 142 -3.46 15.69 -10.78
C PRO A 142 -2.07 15.45 -10.16
N LEU A 143 -1.46 14.30 -10.50
CA LEU A 143 -0.06 14.04 -10.16
C LEU A 143 0.79 15.17 -10.75
N PRO A 144 1.62 15.87 -9.96
CA PRO A 144 2.61 16.75 -10.55
C PRO A 144 3.49 15.89 -11.46
N PRO A 145 3.84 16.37 -12.66
CA PRO A 145 4.75 15.65 -13.53
C PRO A 145 6.03 15.33 -12.73
N PRO A 146 6.70 14.22 -13.00
CA PRO A 146 7.90 13.81 -12.29
C PRO A 146 9.06 14.79 -12.60
N GLN A 147 8.97 16.01 -12.06
CA GLN A 147 9.99 17.05 -12.16
C GLN A 147 10.78 17.06 -10.86
N GLY A 148 11.96 16.49 -10.91
CA GLY A 148 12.92 16.67 -9.82
C GLY A 148 13.93 15.54 -9.64
N TYR A 149 13.59 14.31 -9.94
CA TYR A 149 14.56 13.21 -9.81
C TYR A 149 15.67 13.25 -10.87
N GLN A 150 15.40 13.80 -12.06
CA GLN A 150 16.43 13.96 -13.10
C GLN A 150 17.48 15.05 -12.76
N ARG A 151 17.15 16.05 -11.94
CA ARG A 151 18.12 17.11 -11.55
C ARG A 151 19.11 16.66 -10.48
N LEU A 152 18.75 15.71 -9.64
CA LEU A 152 19.67 15.19 -8.61
C LEU A 152 20.66 14.18 -9.15
N LEU A 153 20.34 13.48 -10.26
CA LEU A 153 21.25 12.54 -10.89
C LEU A 153 22.21 13.18 -11.89
N CYS A 154 21.96 14.42 -12.35
CA CYS A 154 22.81 15.11 -13.33
C CYS A 154 23.78 16.16 -12.74
N GLY A 155 23.99 16.20 -11.45
CA GLY A 155 25.06 17.01 -10.83
C GLY A 155 25.01 18.52 -11.10
N HIS A 156 23.90 19.05 -11.62
CA HIS A 156 23.78 20.48 -11.90
C HIS A 156 23.14 21.20 -10.69
N VAL A 157 23.97 21.56 -9.74
CA VAL A 157 23.61 22.51 -8.67
C VAL A 157 23.51 23.91 -9.30
N PRO A 158 22.36 24.61 -9.26
CA PRO A 158 22.24 25.96 -9.76
C PRO A 158 23.29 26.87 -9.08
N ALA A 159 23.98 27.71 -9.85
CA ALA A 159 25.04 28.60 -9.37
C ALA A 159 24.59 29.56 -8.24
N ASP A 160 23.30 29.75 -8.07
CA ASP A 160 22.69 30.61 -7.05
C ASP A 160 22.70 30.01 -5.63
N LEU A 161 22.77 28.68 -5.49
CA LEU A 161 22.86 27.99 -4.19
C LEU A 161 24.32 27.93 -3.68
N GLN A 162 25.32 28.12 -4.53
CA GLN A 162 26.73 28.10 -4.13
C GLN A 162 27.16 29.37 -3.38
N ARG A 163 26.38 30.45 -3.43
CA ARG A 163 26.75 31.74 -2.80
C ARG A 163 26.21 31.92 -1.37
N ARG A 164 25.41 31.04 -0.84
CA ARG A 164 24.71 31.34 0.41
C ARG A 164 25.17 30.63 1.68
N HIS A 165 26.13 29.71 1.64
CA HIS A 165 26.58 29.05 2.89
C HIS A 165 28.08 28.72 2.85
N LEU A 166 28.91 29.73 2.93
CA LEU A 166 30.27 29.63 3.49
C LEU A 166 30.40 30.74 4.54
N PRO A 167 30.41 30.40 5.84
CA PRO A 167 30.82 31.36 6.85
C PRO A 167 32.32 31.69 6.65
N PRO A 168 32.75 32.93 6.84
CA PRO A 168 34.16 33.30 6.68
C PRO A 168 35.01 32.55 7.70
N HIS A 169 36.06 31.92 7.22
CA HIS A 169 37.06 31.25 8.02
C HIS A 169 37.57 32.15 9.12
N GLY A 170 37.14 31.97 10.35
CA GLY A 170 37.71 32.54 11.55
C GLY A 170 39.14 32.01 11.70
N LYS A 171 40.13 32.93 11.69
CA LYS A 171 41.51 32.63 12.04
C LYS A 171 41.60 32.05 13.43
N LEU A 172 42.03 30.81 13.52
CA LEU A 172 42.38 30.16 14.79
C LEU A 172 43.71 30.79 15.24
N LEU A 173 43.66 31.74 16.16
CA LEU A 173 44.83 32.23 16.90
C LEU A 173 45.27 31.16 17.88
N LEU A 174 46.38 30.52 17.58
CA LEU A 174 47.14 29.75 18.54
C LEU A 174 47.75 30.72 19.54
N GLN A 175 47.19 30.84 20.73
CA GLN A 175 47.87 31.40 21.90
C GLN A 175 48.61 30.27 22.58
N GLY A 176 49.97 30.38 22.55
CA GLY A 176 50.86 29.59 23.35
C GLY A 176 50.67 29.95 24.83
N ARG A 177 50.81 28.94 25.66
CA ARG A 177 51.07 29.09 27.11
C ARG A 177 52.44 28.55 27.38
N ASP A 178 53.22 29.44 27.94
CA ASP A 178 54.42 29.14 28.69
C ASP A 178 54.08 28.37 30.01
#